data_cef36418332e65fab481ad2b7c3755fc
#
_entry.id   cef36418332e65fab481ad2b7c3755fc
#
_cell.length_a   1.000
_cell.length_b   1.000
_cell.length_c   1.000
_cell.angle_alpha   90.00
_cell.angle_beta   90.00
_cell.angle_gamma   90.00
#
_symmetry.space_group_name_H-M   'P 1'
#
loop_
_entity.id
_entity.type
_entity.pdbx_description
1 polymer ?
#
loop_
_entity_poly.entity_id
_entity_poly.type
_entity_poly.pdbx_seq_one_letter_code
_entity_poly.pdbx_strand_id
1 'polypeptide(L)' 'MVISKEFQKLYCKQNMLIQWDADDQIYVVTVPELPGCMTHGMTYEEAVRQGQDAIATWIDGSLERGLPIPPPRILKIA' A
#
# COMPACT_ATOMS: atom_id res chain seq x y z
N MET A 1 -16.83 -10.69 1.70
CA MET A 1 -16.04 -11.89 2.07
C MET A 1 -14.82 -11.44 2.86
N VAL A 2 -14.60 -12.05 4.02
CA VAL A 2 -13.44 -11.71 4.85
C VAL A 2 -12.24 -12.50 4.36
N ILE A 3 -11.15 -11.80 4.06
CA ILE A 3 -9.90 -12.43 3.66
C ILE A 3 -9.20 -12.94 4.91
N SER A 4 -8.66 -14.16 4.88
CA SER A 4 -7.92 -14.70 6.01
C SER A 4 -6.69 -13.85 6.31
N LYS A 5 -6.28 -13.80 7.57
CA LYS A 5 -5.10 -13.04 7.96
C LYS A 5 -3.83 -13.53 7.25
N GLU A 6 -3.75 -14.82 7.00
CA GLU A 6 -2.61 -15.39 6.29
C GLU A 6 -2.55 -14.91 4.85
N PHE A 7 -3.70 -14.83 4.20
CA PHE A 7 -3.80 -14.34 2.83
C PHE A 7 -3.45 -12.86 2.77
N GLN A 8 -3.93 -12.06 3.73
CA GLN A 8 -3.58 -10.65 3.82
C GLN A 8 -2.09 -10.45 4.04
N LYS A 9 -1.47 -11.26 4.90
CA LYS A 9 -0.03 -11.18 5.14
C LYS A 9 0.77 -11.42 3.87
N LEU A 10 0.30 -12.35 3.02
CA LEU A 10 1.00 -12.66 1.78
C LEU A 10 0.98 -11.47 0.81
N TYR A 11 -0.16 -10.80 0.69
CA TYR A 11 -0.33 -9.70 -0.26
C TYR A 11 -0.05 -8.33 0.34
N CYS A 12 -0.08 -8.17 1.66
CA CYS A 12 0.23 -6.89 2.30
C CYS A 12 1.71 -6.58 2.41
N LYS A 13 2.57 -7.39 1.79
CA LYS A 13 4.01 -7.13 1.72
C LYS A 13 4.40 -6.28 0.52
N GLN A 14 3.49 -5.45 0.06
CA GLN A 14 3.75 -4.50 -1.01
C GLN A 14 4.70 -3.41 -0.51
N ASN A 15 5.49 -2.87 -1.41
CA ASN A 15 6.40 -1.79 -1.07
C ASN A 15 5.66 -0.47 -0.91
N MET A 16 6.10 0.34 0.04
CA MET A 16 5.59 1.69 0.20
C MET A 16 6.71 2.67 -0.05
N LEU A 17 6.44 3.69 -0.87
CA LEU A 17 7.33 4.82 -1.05
C LEU A 17 6.73 5.99 -0.28
N ILE A 18 7.45 6.45 0.75
CA ILE A 18 7.00 7.56 1.59
C ILE A 18 7.88 8.76 1.33
N GLN A 19 7.26 9.86 0.88
CA GLN A 19 7.98 11.06 0.49
C GLN A 19 7.38 12.28 1.21
N TRP A 20 8.26 13.17 1.66
CA TRP A 20 7.83 14.43 2.25
C TRP A 20 7.36 15.39 1.16
N ASP A 21 6.15 15.92 1.33
CA ASP A 21 5.60 16.98 0.47
C ASP A 21 5.65 18.29 1.24
N ALA A 22 6.59 19.16 0.85
CA ALA A 22 6.79 20.44 1.53
C ALA A 22 5.65 21.43 1.29
N ASP A 23 4.96 21.34 0.17
CA ASP A 23 3.86 22.24 -0.14
C ASP A 23 2.66 21.99 0.77
N ASP A 24 2.30 20.73 0.95
CA ASP A 24 1.17 20.34 1.79
C ASP A 24 1.58 19.96 3.21
N GLN A 25 2.89 19.87 3.47
CA GLN A 25 3.46 19.50 4.77
C GLN A 25 2.92 18.17 5.30
N ILE A 26 2.90 17.19 4.42
CA ILE A 26 2.48 15.82 4.73
C ILE A 26 3.46 14.83 4.11
N TYR A 27 3.40 13.59 4.57
CA TYR A 27 4.08 12.48 3.92
C TYR A 27 3.13 11.83 2.93
N VAL A 28 3.52 11.76 1.67
CA VAL A 28 2.75 11.10 0.63
C VAL A 28 3.23 9.65 0.53
N VAL A 29 2.29 8.74 0.52
CA VAL A 29 2.57 7.30 0.41
C VAL A 29 2.09 6.81 -0.95
N THR A 30 3.01 6.19 -1.68
CA THR A 30 2.69 5.57 -2.97
C THR A 30 3.05 4.09 -2.89
N VAL A 31 2.18 3.24 -3.40
CA VAL A 31 2.45 1.80 -3.52
C VAL A 31 2.67 1.49 -4.99
N PRO A 32 3.94 1.36 -5.44
CA PRO A 32 4.24 1.27 -6.87
C PRO A 32 3.62 0.06 -7.56
N GLU A 33 3.48 -1.07 -6.86
CA GLU A 33 2.94 -2.29 -7.43
C GLU A 33 1.42 -2.25 -7.63
N LEU A 34 0.74 -1.37 -6.90
CA LEU A 34 -0.72 -1.28 -6.92
C LEU A 34 -1.13 0.03 -7.59
N PRO A 35 -1.57 -0.01 -8.86
CA PRO A 35 -1.90 1.22 -9.59
C PRO A 35 -2.98 2.03 -8.87
N GLY A 36 -2.72 3.31 -8.66
CA GLY A 36 -3.65 4.22 -8.01
C GLY A 36 -3.71 4.10 -6.49
N CYS A 37 -2.90 3.22 -5.88
CA CYS A 37 -2.88 3.07 -4.43
C CYS A 37 -1.96 4.14 -3.84
N MET A 38 -2.57 5.21 -3.33
CA MET A 38 -1.87 6.34 -2.73
C MET A 38 -2.62 6.79 -1.49
N THR A 39 -1.87 7.29 -0.52
CA THR A 39 -2.44 7.89 0.68
C THR A 39 -1.45 8.89 1.27
N HIS A 40 -1.71 9.38 2.46
CA HIS A 40 -0.84 10.35 3.11
C HIS A 40 -0.94 10.21 4.63
N GLY A 41 -0.01 10.84 5.33
CA GLY A 41 -0.01 10.93 6.78
C GLY A 41 0.76 12.14 7.25
N MET A 42 0.46 12.60 8.45
CA MET A 42 1.12 13.75 9.05
C MET A 42 2.48 13.39 9.65
N THR A 43 2.69 12.13 9.99
CA THR A 43 3.93 11.60 10.54
C THR A 43 4.30 10.33 9.80
N TYR A 44 5.55 9.87 9.96
CA TYR A 44 5.96 8.57 9.40
C TYR A 44 5.09 7.43 9.91
N GLU A 45 4.80 7.42 11.20
CA GLU A 45 3.98 6.35 11.79
C GLU A 45 2.58 6.34 11.19
N GLU A 46 1.98 7.52 11.06
CA GLU A 46 0.67 7.64 10.45
C GLU A 46 0.71 7.25 8.98
N ALA A 47 1.74 7.68 8.25
CA ALA A 47 1.90 7.33 6.84
C ALA A 47 1.99 5.82 6.63
N VAL A 48 2.77 5.12 7.47
CA VAL A 48 2.87 3.66 7.41
C VAL A 48 1.52 3.00 7.66
N ARG A 49 0.82 3.44 8.69
CA ARG A 49 -0.48 2.88 9.04
C ARG A 49 -1.51 3.12 7.93
N GLN A 50 -1.57 4.34 7.41
CA GLN A 50 -2.46 4.67 6.30
C GLN A 50 -2.10 3.88 5.05
N GLY A 51 -0.81 3.68 4.80
CA GLY A 51 -0.34 2.87 3.69
C GLY A 51 -0.77 1.42 3.80
N GLN A 52 -0.67 0.84 4.99
CA GLN A 52 -1.11 -0.53 5.23
C GLN A 52 -2.63 -0.67 5.00
N ASP A 53 -3.40 0.29 5.50
CA ASP A 53 -4.85 0.30 5.30
C ASP A 53 -5.20 0.45 3.81
N ALA A 54 -4.50 1.32 3.09
CA ALA A 54 -4.73 1.52 1.67
C ALA A 54 -4.43 0.24 0.87
N ILE A 55 -3.34 -0.44 1.21
CA ILE A 55 -2.99 -1.71 0.57
C ILE A 55 -4.08 -2.74 0.82
N ALA A 56 -4.52 -2.89 2.07
CA ALA A 56 -5.56 -3.86 2.41
C ALA A 56 -6.87 -3.56 1.67
N THR A 57 -7.26 -2.30 1.62
CA THR A 57 -8.48 -1.87 0.92
C THR A 57 -8.38 -2.15 -0.58
N TRP A 58 -7.22 -1.85 -1.18
CA TRP A 58 -6.99 -2.09 -2.61
C TRP A 58 -7.08 -3.57 -2.94
N ILE A 59 -6.45 -4.42 -2.11
CA ILE A 59 -6.46 -5.87 -2.29
C ILE A 59 -7.88 -6.42 -2.13
N ASP A 60 -8.60 -6.01 -1.08
CA ASP A 60 -9.98 -6.43 -0.85
C ASP A 60 -10.87 -6.10 -2.05
N GLY A 61 -10.77 -4.87 -2.56
CA GLY A 61 -11.55 -4.44 -3.70
C GLY A 61 -11.23 -5.24 -4.96
N SER A 62 -9.95 -5.55 -5.17
CA SER A 62 -9.53 -6.34 -6.33
C SER A 62 -10.03 -7.78 -6.26
N LEU A 63 -9.96 -8.40 -5.07
CA LEU A 63 -10.45 -9.76 -4.89
C LEU A 63 -11.96 -9.87 -5.08
N GLU A 64 -12.71 -8.87 -4.63
CA GLU A 64 -14.16 -8.82 -4.85
C GLU A 64 -14.52 -8.75 -6.33
N ARG A 65 -13.67 -8.09 -7.12
CA ARG A 65 -13.89 -7.96 -8.58
C ARG A 65 -13.27 -9.11 -9.36
N GLY A 66 -12.59 -10.05 -8.69
CA GLY A 66 -11.89 -11.14 -9.36
C GLY A 66 -10.67 -10.69 -10.14
N LEU A 67 -10.09 -9.54 -9.79
CA LEU A 67 -8.90 -9.03 -10.45
C LEU A 67 -7.62 -9.61 -9.86
N PRO A 68 -6.58 -9.82 -10.66
CA PRO A 68 -5.31 -10.31 -10.15
C PRO A 68 -4.64 -9.27 -9.25
N ILE A 69 -3.93 -9.76 -8.24
CA ILE A 69 -3.17 -8.90 -7.34
C ILE A 69 -1.70 -8.97 -7.75
N PRO A 70 -1.09 -7.81 -8.10
CA PRO A 70 0.33 -7.81 -8.48
C PRO A 70 1.20 -8.26 -7.31
N PRO A 71 2.24 -9.07 -7.56
CA PRO A 71 3.16 -9.46 -6.50
C PRO A 71 4.04 -8.29 -6.08
N PRO A 72 4.59 -8.32 -4.86
CA PRO A 72 5.55 -7.31 -4.45
C PRO A 72 6.77 -7.31 -5.37
N ARG A 73 7.27 -6.12 -5.69
CA ARG A 73 8.46 -5.99 -6.50
C ARG A 73 9.69 -6.08 -5.63
N ILE A 74 10.71 -6.77 -6.12
CA ILE A 74 12.00 -6.78 -5.47
C ILE A 74 12.81 -5.63 -6.05
N LEU A 75 13.06 -4.61 -5.21
CA LEU A 75 13.91 -3.49 -5.60
C LEU A 75 15.34 -3.88 -5.26
N LYS A 76 16.11 -4.17 -6.29
CA LYS A 76 17.54 -4.42 -6.10
C LYS A 76 18.28 -3.09 -6.16
N ILE A 77 18.87 -2.73 -5.05
CA ILE A 77 19.77 -1.59 -4.99
C ILE A 77 21.14 -2.14 -5.33
N ALA A 78 21.68 -1.68 -6.44
CA ALA A 78 22.99 -2.11 -6.89
C ALA A 78 24.08 -1.49 -6.02
#